data_9987786a2330c0d6f7be04df6f9cb63d
#
_entry.id   9987786a2330c0d6f7be04df6f9cb63d
#
_cell.length_a   1.000
_cell.length_b   1.000
_cell.length_c   1.000
_cell.angle_alpha   90.00
_cell.angle_beta   90.00
_cell.angle_gamma   90.00
#
_symmetry.space_group_name_H-M   'P 1'
#
loop_
_entity.id
_entity.type
_entity.pdbx_description
1 polymer ?
#
loop_
_entity_poly.entity_id
_entity_poly.type
_entity_poly.pdbx_seq_one_letter_code
_entity_poly.pdbx_strand_id
1 'polypeptide(L)'
;MEIKRSVLVPYSAAAMFDLIEQAEFYPSFLPWCTSAEILERSDDWVGARLEFTYLSLRFTVRTRNPKRRPEWLQVRLVEGPFKQFHGDWRLSPLADQGCRVSFDLAYQFSEGVVDQVAKAALGRIFGSVVEAFVKRAEATLTPLVAAVTGASAGSAGSPNSPPG
;
A
#
# COMPACT_ATOMS: atom_id res chain seq x y z
N MET A 1 4.00 -13.89 -13.02
CA MET A 1 2.73 -13.71 -12.30
C MET A 1 2.34 -12.26 -12.26
N GLU A 2 1.07 -11.98 -12.38
CA GLU A 2 0.55 -10.62 -12.33
C GLU A 2 -0.58 -10.50 -11.34
N ILE A 3 -0.59 -9.39 -10.62
CA ILE A 3 -1.65 -9.05 -9.69
C ILE A 3 -2.12 -7.64 -10.05
N LYS A 4 -3.43 -7.48 -10.21
CA LYS A 4 -4.04 -6.18 -10.50
C LYS A 4 -5.15 -5.93 -9.51
N ARG A 5 -5.09 -4.80 -8.81
CA ARG A 5 -6.09 -4.42 -7.82
C ARG A 5 -6.43 -2.95 -7.98
N SER A 6 -7.68 -2.64 -7.71
CA SER A 6 -8.15 -1.26 -7.75
C SER A 6 -9.25 -1.11 -6.71
N VAL A 7 -9.24 0.01 -6.00
CA VAL A 7 -10.21 0.26 -4.93
C VAL A 7 -10.48 1.76 -4.85
N LEU A 8 -11.71 2.10 -4.48
CA LEU A 8 -12.10 3.48 -4.17
C LEU A 8 -12.05 3.67 -2.66
N VAL A 9 -11.40 4.74 -2.22
CA VAL A 9 -11.26 5.03 -0.80
C VAL A 9 -11.68 6.47 -0.51
N PRO A 10 -12.24 6.75 0.68
CA PRO A 10 -12.70 8.10 1.02
C PRO A 10 -11.59 8.99 1.59
N TYR A 11 -10.36 8.78 1.16
CA TYR A 11 -9.19 9.54 1.60
C TYR A 11 -8.59 10.27 0.42
N SER A 12 -7.88 11.37 0.69
CA SER A 12 -7.24 12.12 -0.40
C SER A 12 -6.12 11.28 -1.04
N ALA A 13 -5.85 11.57 -2.32
CA ALA A 13 -4.74 10.93 -3.02
C ALA A 13 -3.42 11.20 -2.29
N ALA A 14 -3.23 12.43 -1.78
CA ALA A 14 -2.00 12.76 -1.07
C ALA A 14 -1.82 11.93 0.21
N ALA A 15 -2.89 11.75 0.99
CA ALA A 15 -2.81 10.97 2.22
C ALA A 15 -2.52 9.49 1.91
N MET A 16 -3.18 8.94 0.90
CA MET A 16 -2.94 7.55 0.49
C MET A 16 -1.53 7.38 -0.09
N PHE A 17 -1.07 8.36 -0.88
CA PHE A 17 0.28 8.32 -1.42
C PHE A 17 1.31 8.27 -0.29
N ASP A 18 1.16 9.13 0.71
CA ASP A 18 2.12 9.19 1.82
C ASP A 18 2.13 7.87 2.60
N LEU A 19 0.97 7.25 2.76
CA LEU A 19 0.87 5.95 3.41
C LEU A 19 1.67 4.88 2.65
N ILE A 20 1.57 4.89 1.33
CA ILE A 20 2.25 3.94 0.45
C ILE A 20 3.76 4.22 0.41
N GLU A 21 4.15 5.49 0.38
CA GLU A 21 5.54 5.89 0.24
C GLU A 21 6.36 5.66 1.51
N GLN A 22 5.73 5.72 2.66
CA GLN A 22 6.44 5.65 3.95
C GLN A 22 6.67 4.19 4.36
N ALA A 23 7.57 3.53 3.63
CA ALA A 23 7.86 2.11 3.85
C ALA A 23 8.43 1.82 5.23
N GLU A 24 9.00 2.83 5.91
CA GLU A 24 9.53 2.65 7.26
C GLU A 24 8.47 2.21 8.26
N PHE A 25 7.19 2.42 7.96
CA PHE A 25 6.09 2.00 8.84
C PHE A 25 5.49 0.65 8.47
N TYR A 26 5.94 0.04 7.38
CA TYR A 26 5.39 -1.24 6.91
C TYR A 26 5.43 -2.34 7.98
N PRO A 27 6.49 -2.47 8.78
CA PRO A 27 6.50 -3.52 9.79
C PRO A 27 5.38 -3.42 10.82
N SER A 28 4.80 -2.24 11.00
CA SER A 28 3.74 -2.06 11.99
C SER A 28 2.37 -2.56 11.51
N PHE A 29 2.19 -2.82 10.21
CA PHE A 29 0.89 -3.29 9.72
C PHE A 29 0.97 -4.35 8.62
N LEU A 30 2.16 -4.72 8.16
CA LEU A 30 2.35 -5.82 7.22
C LEU A 30 3.09 -6.94 7.94
N PRO A 31 2.37 -8.01 8.37
CA PRO A 31 2.98 -9.04 9.23
C PRO A 31 4.18 -9.74 8.59
N TRP A 32 4.23 -9.79 7.26
CA TRP A 32 5.33 -10.44 6.55
C TRP A 32 6.54 -9.51 6.37
N CYS A 33 6.42 -8.23 6.68
CA CYS A 33 7.53 -7.29 6.61
C CYS A 33 8.07 -7.09 8.02
N THR A 34 9.23 -7.67 8.30
CA THR A 34 9.79 -7.66 9.66
C THR A 34 10.77 -6.51 9.88
N SER A 35 11.25 -5.91 8.80
CA SER A 35 12.18 -4.78 8.90
C SER A 35 12.04 -3.93 7.65
N ALA A 36 12.16 -2.62 7.81
CA ALA A 36 12.11 -1.69 6.69
C ALA A 36 13.03 -0.51 6.99
N GLU A 37 13.90 -0.20 6.04
CA GLU A 37 14.87 0.89 6.18
C GLU A 37 14.81 1.76 4.93
N ILE A 38 14.69 3.07 5.12
CA ILE A 38 14.75 4.01 4.02
C ILE A 38 16.22 4.31 3.75
N LEU A 39 16.67 4.03 2.53
CA LEU A 39 18.06 4.23 2.12
C LEU A 39 18.28 5.60 1.48
N GLU A 40 17.25 6.12 0.79
CA GLU A 40 17.27 7.47 0.23
C GLU A 40 15.84 7.96 0.08
N ARG A 41 15.69 9.28 0.14
CA ARG A 41 14.38 9.91 -0.09
C ARG A 41 14.58 11.30 -0.64
N SER A 42 13.90 11.58 -1.74
CA SER A 42 13.84 12.91 -2.35
C SER A 42 12.44 13.10 -2.92
N ASP A 43 12.22 14.20 -3.61
CA ASP A 43 10.92 14.41 -4.25
C ASP A 43 10.66 13.42 -5.38
N ASP A 44 11.71 12.92 -6.02
CA ASP A 44 11.58 12.07 -7.21
C ASP A 44 11.82 10.59 -6.95
N TRP A 45 12.41 10.22 -5.81
CA TRP A 45 12.82 8.86 -5.53
C TRP A 45 12.66 8.51 -4.07
N VAL A 46 12.36 7.24 -3.83
CA VAL A 46 12.50 6.63 -2.51
C VAL A 46 13.14 5.27 -2.68
N GLY A 47 14.24 5.06 -1.94
CA GLY A 47 14.92 3.77 -1.91
C GLY A 47 14.73 3.12 -0.56
N ALA A 48 14.46 1.82 -0.55
CA ALA A 48 14.17 1.10 0.68
C ALA A 48 14.75 -0.30 0.65
N ARG A 49 15.06 -0.79 1.85
CA ARG A 49 15.40 -2.20 2.07
C ARG A 49 14.33 -2.78 2.98
N LEU A 50 13.68 -3.85 2.51
CA LEU A 50 12.65 -4.54 3.26
C LEU A 50 13.10 -5.96 3.54
N GLU A 51 12.90 -6.42 4.76
CA GLU A 51 13.10 -7.82 5.10
C GLU A 51 11.75 -8.52 5.12
N PHE A 52 11.64 -9.53 4.31
CA PHE A 52 10.44 -10.33 4.19
C PHE A 52 10.62 -11.63 4.97
N THR A 53 9.64 -11.97 5.80
CA THR A 53 9.64 -13.23 6.54
C THR A 53 8.23 -13.82 6.51
N TYR A 54 8.09 -15.03 6.02
CA TYR A 54 6.81 -15.73 6.03
C TYR A 54 7.05 -17.22 6.17
N LEU A 55 6.54 -17.79 7.25
CA LEU A 55 6.82 -19.19 7.62
C LEU A 55 8.34 -19.37 7.74
N SER A 56 8.93 -20.32 7.03
CA SER A 56 10.37 -20.54 7.06
C SER A 56 11.12 -19.75 6.00
N LEU A 57 10.41 -18.98 5.19
CA LEU A 57 11.01 -18.22 4.10
C LEU A 57 11.43 -16.84 4.61
N ARG A 58 12.67 -16.47 4.32
CA ARG A 58 13.21 -15.15 4.67
C ARG A 58 14.09 -14.64 3.54
N PHE A 59 13.85 -13.41 3.13
CA PHE A 59 14.71 -12.75 2.15
C PHE A 59 14.63 -11.24 2.29
N THR A 60 15.62 -10.57 1.71
CA THR A 60 15.70 -9.11 1.70
C THR A 60 15.46 -8.61 0.28
N VAL A 61 14.68 -7.54 0.18
CA VAL A 61 14.41 -6.87 -1.09
C VAL A 61 14.86 -5.43 -0.97
N ARG A 62 15.66 -4.97 -1.92
CA ARG A 62 16.05 -3.57 -2.01
C ARG A 62 15.47 -2.98 -3.27
N THR A 63 14.79 -1.84 -3.14
CA THR A 63 14.12 -1.18 -4.25
C THR A 63 14.56 0.27 -4.35
N ARG A 64 14.45 0.83 -5.55
CA ARG A 64 14.66 2.25 -5.81
C ARG A 64 13.52 2.73 -6.68
N ASN A 65 12.61 3.47 -6.09
CA ASN A 65 11.28 3.71 -6.62
C ASN A 65 11.13 5.13 -7.10
N PRO A 66 10.96 5.37 -8.41
CA PRO A 66 10.59 6.70 -8.90
C PRO A 66 9.17 7.01 -8.50
N LYS A 67 8.90 8.27 -8.24
CA LYS A 67 7.59 8.69 -7.75
C LYS A 67 7.24 10.09 -8.20
N ARG A 68 5.95 10.36 -8.21
CA ARG A 68 5.42 11.71 -8.38
C ARG A 68 4.22 11.87 -7.47
N ARG A 69 4.42 12.56 -6.37
CA ARG A 69 3.37 12.77 -5.38
C ARG A 69 2.31 13.73 -5.92
N PRO A 70 1.04 13.46 -5.77
CA PRO A 70 0.40 12.27 -5.19
C PRO A 70 -0.10 11.27 -6.24
N GLU A 71 0.47 11.24 -7.43
CA GLU A 71 -0.11 10.57 -8.59
C GLU A 71 0.31 9.12 -8.73
N TRP A 72 1.61 8.84 -8.57
CA TRP A 72 2.09 7.48 -8.79
C TRP A 72 3.42 7.23 -8.08
N LEU A 73 3.67 5.95 -7.84
CA LEU A 73 4.93 5.45 -7.34
C LEU A 73 5.17 4.08 -7.96
N GLN A 74 6.34 3.91 -8.59
CA GLN A 74 6.71 2.63 -9.20
C GLN A 74 7.69 1.91 -8.30
N VAL A 75 7.44 0.62 -8.05
CA VAL A 75 8.35 -0.21 -7.26
C VAL A 75 9.31 -0.89 -8.22
N ARG A 76 10.58 -0.58 -8.11
CA ARG A 76 11.62 -1.14 -8.97
C ARG A 76 12.67 -1.86 -8.15
N LEU A 77 12.89 -3.11 -8.49
CA LEU A 77 13.84 -3.96 -7.80
C LEU A 77 15.28 -3.55 -8.12
N VAL A 78 16.10 -3.41 -7.09
CA VAL A 78 17.54 -3.28 -7.22
C VAL A 78 18.20 -4.60 -6.87
N GLU A 79 17.72 -5.28 -5.82
CA GLU A 79 18.29 -6.53 -5.34
C GLU A 79 17.22 -7.34 -4.62
N GLY A 80 17.20 -8.64 -4.88
CA GLY A 80 16.26 -9.56 -4.25
C GLY A 80 16.17 -10.86 -5.03
N PRO A 81 15.45 -11.85 -4.51
CA PRO A 81 15.40 -13.20 -5.11
C PRO A 81 14.39 -13.30 -6.24
N PHE A 82 14.32 -12.28 -7.08
CA PHE A 82 13.38 -12.22 -8.19
C PHE A 82 14.11 -12.03 -9.49
N LYS A 83 13.64 -12.76 -10.49
CA LYS A 83 14.05 -12.55 -11.87
C LYS A 83 13.35 -11.32 -12.44
N GLN A 84 12.14 -11.04 -11.95
CA GLN A 84 11.34 -9.89 -12.32
C GLN A 84 10.55 -9.44 -11.11
N PHE A 85 10.51 -8.13 -10.87
CA PHE A 85 9.65 -7.55 -9.84
C PHE A 85 9.42 -6.09 -10.20
N HIS A 86 8.18 -5.77 -10.58
CA HIS A 86 7.82 -4.42 -10.99
C HIS A 86 6.39 -4.12 -10.52
N GLY A 87 6.25 -3.08 -9.73
CA GLY A 87 4.95 -2.67 -9.23
C GLY A 87 4.63 -1.24 -9.60
N ASP A 88 3.35 -0.97 -9.89
CA ASP A 88 2.88 0.37 -10.20
C ASP A 88 1.71 0.73 -9.29
N TRP A 89 1.93 1.72 -8.44
CA TRP A 89 0.87 2.37 -7.70
C TRP A 89 0.40 3.60 -8.46
N ARG A 90 -0.90 3.74 -8.62
CA ARG A 90 -1.51 4.92 -9.23
C ARG A 90 -2.67 5.40 -8.39
N LEU A 91 -2.76 6.71 -8.23
CA LEU A 91 -3.80 7.33 -7.41
C LEU A 91 -4.47 8.41 -8.22
N SER A 92 -5.78 8.28 -8.39
CA SER A 92 -6.59 9.22 -9.18
C SER A 92 -7.63 9.87 -8.28
N PRO A 93 -7.59 11.18 -8.10
CA PRO A 93 -8.60 11.87 -7.28
C PRO A 93 -10.00 11.69 -7.85
N LEU A 94 -10.99 11.60 -6.95
CA LEU A 94 -12.40 11.51 -7.28
C LEU A 94 -13.07 12.78 -6.72
N ALA A 95 -12.85 13.89 -7.41
CA ALA A 95 -13.28 15.20 -6.94
C ALA A 95 -12.77 15.41 -5.52
N ASP A 96 -13.65 15.80 -4.59
CA ASP A 96 -13.29 16.01 -3.19
C ASP A 96 -13.77 14.88 -2.27
N GLN A 97 -14.10 13.72 -2.84
CA GLN A 97 -14.68 12.60 -2.08
C GLN A 97 -13.68 11.53 -1.71
N GLY A 98 -12.56 11.46 -2.40
CA GLY A 98 -11.58 10.42 -2.15
C GLY A 98 -10.70 10.21 -3.37
N CYS A 99 -10.21 8.98 -3.53
CA CYS A 99 -9.41 8.64 -4.69
C CYS A 99 -9.57 7.17 -5.06
N ARG A 100 -9.17 6.86 -6.29
CA ARG A 100 -8.99 5.48 -6.73
C ARG A 100 -7.54 5.13 -6.54
N VAL A 101 -7.29 4.02 -5.84
CA VAL A 101 -5.95 3.47 -5.68
C VAL A 101 -5.86 2.21 -6.53
N SER A 102 -4.88 2.17 -7.43
CA SER A 102 -4.62 1.01 -8.29
C SER A 102 -3.22 0.50 -8.04
N PHE A 103 -3.07 -0.80 -8.04
CA PHE A 103 -1.77 -1.46 -7.89
C PHE A 103 -1.67 -2.61 -8.86
N ASP A 104 -0.66 -2.55 -9.72
CA ASP A 104 -0.32 -3.62 -10.67
C ASP A 104 1.06 -4.13 -10.32
N LEU A 105 1.18 -5.43 -10.09
CA LEU A 105 2.45 -6.06 -9.75
C LEU A 105 2.72 -7.21 -10.70
N ALA A 106 3.89 -7.18 -11.35
CA ALA A 106 4.41 -8.30 -12.13
C ALA A 106 5.65 -8.81 -11.43
N TYR A 107 5.71 -10.12 -11.18
CA TYR A 107 6.85 -10.70 -10.47
C TYR A 107 7.13 -12.13 -10.91
N GLN A 108 8.38 -12.53 -10.77
CA GLN A 108 8.82 -13.90 -11.01
C GLN A 108 10.03 -14.16 -10.10
N PHE A 109 9.95 -15.23 -9.32
CA PHE A 109 11.08 -15.61 -8.47
C PHE A 109 12.24 -16.15 -9.30
N SER A 110 13.45 -15.96 -8.79
CA SER A 110 14.63 -16.64 -9.35
C SER A 110 14.48 -18.14 -9.14
N GLU A 111 15.05 -18.93 -10.05
CA GLU A 111 14.90 -20.36 -10.00
C GLU A 111 15.50 -20.95 -8.72
N GLY A 112 14.82 -21.95 -8.16
CA GLY A 112 15.30 -22.67 -7.00
C GLY A 112 15.18 -21.96 -5.67
N VAL A 113 14.68 -20.73 -5.68
CA VAL A 113 14.57 -19.93 -4.43
C VAL A 113 13.34 -20.34 -3.62
N VAL A 114 12.23 -20.62 -4.31
CA VAL A 114 10.93 -20.83 -3.66
C VAL A 114 10.24 -22.03 -4.30
N ASP A 115 9.74 -22.95 -3.48
CA ASP A 115 8.99 -24.09 -3.98
C ASP A 115 7.55 -23.71 -4.34
N GLN A 116 6.80 -24.65 -4.89
CA GLN A 116 5.45 -24.39 -5.37
C GLN A 116 4.47 -24.00 -4.25
N VAL A 117 4.62 -24.59 -3.09
CA VAL A 117 3.76 -24.28 -1.95
C VAL A 117 3.98 -22.85 -1.49
N ALA A 118 5.25 -22.46 -1.36
CA ALA A 118 5.61 -21.10 -0.97
C ALA A 118 5.19 -20.09 -2.02
N LYS A 119 5.33 -20.43 -3.32
CA LYS A 119 4.85 -19.53 -4.40
C LYS A 119 3.37 -19.23 -4.27
N ALA A 120 2.56 -20.25 -3.99
CA ALA A 120 1.12 -20.06 -3.81
C ALA A 120 0.81 -19.17 -2.60
N ALA A 121 1.52 -19.38 -1.50
CA ALA A 121 1.33 -18.58 -0.29
C ALA A 121 1.73 -17.13 -0.53
N LEU A 122 2.86 -16.88 -1.19
CA LEU A 122 3.31 -15.53 -1.51
C LEU A 122 2.38 -14.83 -2.48
N GLY A 123 1.80 -15.57 -3.43
CA GLY A 123 0.80 -15.00 -4.32
C GLY A 123 -0.40 -14.45 -3.57
N ARG A 124 -0.85 -15.15 -2.53
CA ARG A 124 -1.95 -14.66 -1.68
C ARG A 124 -1.55 -13.40 -0.91
N ILE A 125 -0.33 -13.38 -0.39
CA ILE A 125 0.20 -12.20 0.33
C ILE A 125 0.25 -11.00 -0.61
N PHE A 126 0.85 -11.13 -1.78
CA PHE A 126 0.94 -10.03 -2.73
C PHE A 126 -0.43 -9.60 -3.22
N GLY A 127 -1.37 -10.54 -3.36
CA GLY A 127 -2.74 -10.22 -3.75
C GLY A 127 -3.52 -9.46 -2.69
N SER A 128 -3.08 -9.49 -1.44
CA SER A 128 -3.76 -8.83 -0.32
C SER A 128 -3.14 -7.48 0.08
N VAL A 129 -2.12 -7.02 -0.64
CA VAL A 129 -1.40 -5.81 -0.25
C VAL A 129 -2.30 -4.59 -0.23
N VAL A 130 -3.13 -4.40 -1.25
CA VAL A 130 -4.02 -3.23 -1.31
C VAL A 130 -4.99 -3.22 -0.14
N GLU A 131 -5.55 -4.37 0.21
CA GLU A 131 -6.46 -4.47 1.36
C GLU A 131 -5.77 -4.12 2.67
N ALA A 132 -4.50 -4.51 2.82
CA ALA A 132 -3.73 -4.15 4.01
C ALA A 132 -3.54 -2.63 4.12
N PHE A 133 -3.27 -1.97 3.00
CA PHE A 133 -3.14 -0.51 2.98
C PHE A 133 -4.47 0.17 3.26
N VAL A 134 -5.58 -0.37 2.75
CA VAL A 134 -6.92 0.17 3.06
C VAL A 134 -7.21 0.07 4.55
N LYS A 135 -6.92 -1.07 5.17
CA LYS A 135 -7.11 -1.24 6.62
C LYS A 135 -6.24 -0.28 7.40
N ARG A 136 -5.01 -0.07 6.98
CA ARG A 136 -4.12 0.89 7.63
C ARG A 136 -4.69 2.31 7.52
N ALA A 137 -5.21 2.66 6.34
CA ALA A 137 -5.83 3.96 6.12
C ALA A 137 -7.04 4.15 7.05
N GLU A 138 -7.88 3.13 7.19
CA GLU A 138 -9.03 3.18 8.09
C GLU A 138 -8.60 3.43 9.53
N ALA A 139 -7.47 2.89 9.93
CA ALA A 139 -6.96 3.03 11.29
C ALA A 139 -6.26 4.36 11.55
N THR A 140 -5.73 5.03 10.52
CA THR A 140 -4.83 6.16 10.72
C THR A 140 -5.22 7.43 9.97
N LEU A 141 -6.10 7.37 8.98
CA LEU A 141 -6.46 8.53 8.17
C LEU A 141 -7.89 8.99 8.46
N THR A 142 -8.14 10.26 8.14
CA THR A 142 -9.47 10.85 8.28
C THR A 142 -10.15 10.89 6.92
N PRO A 143 -11.38 10.38 6.79
CA PRO A 143 -12.11 10.45 5.52
C PRO A 143 -12.38 11.90 5.12
N LEU A 144 -12.40 12.16 3.81
CA LEU A 144 -12.69 13.50 3.29
C LEU A 144 -14.13 13.91 3.52
N VAL A 145 -15.06 12.93 3.44
CA VAL A 145 -16.49 13.21 3.61
C VAL A 145 -17.00 12.36 4.77
N ALA A 146 -17.12 12.98 5.94
CA ALA A 146 -17.53 12.27 7.14
C ALA A 146 -18.95 11.72 7.03
N ALA A 147 -19.82 12.43 6.32
CA ALA A 147 -21.21 12.00 6.17
C ALA A 147 -21.34 10.68 5.43
N VAL A 148 -20.36 10.33 4.61
CA VAL A 148 -20.37 9.05 3.89
C VAL A 148 -20.23 7.89 4.86
N THR A 149 -19.40 8.09 5.87
CA THR A 149 -19.17 7.03 6.85
C THR A 149 -20.23 7.03 7.91
N GLY A 150 -20.70 8.16 8.16
CA GLY A 150 -21.58 8.22 9.23
C GLY A 150 -22.92 7.89 8.89
N ALA A 151 -22.75 7.90 8.31
CA ALA A 151 -23.69 7.70 8.34
C ALA A 151 -24.14 8.11 9.46
N SER A 152 -23.77 8.06 9.54
CA SER A 152 -23.97 8.32 10.21
C SER A 152 -24.18 8.99 10.76
N ALA A 153 -24.11 8.75 10.95
CA ALA A 153 -24.23 9.29 11.59
C ALA A 153 -24.68 10.19 11.85
N GLY A 154 -24.79 10.29 11.79
CA GLY A 154 -25.19 11.03 12.11
C GLY A 154 -25.46 11.67 12.46
N SER A 155 -25.54 11.52 12.51
CA SER A 155 -25.74 11.97 12.91
C SER A 155 -26.05 12.62 13.36
N ALA A 156 -25.99 12.40 13.49
CA ALA A 156 -26.15 12.90 13.96
C ALA A 156 -26.57 13.66 14.32
N GLY A 157 -26.78 13.79 14.40
CA GLY A 157 -27.23 14.41 14.80
C GLY A 157 -27.54 15.25 15.17
N SER A 158 -27.78 15.50 15.33
CA SER A 158 -28.14 16.22 15.78
C SER A 158 -28.60 17.01 16.05
N PRO A 159 -28.91 17.25 16.25
CA PRO A 159 -29.30 17.97 16.57
C PRO A 159 -29.78 18.83 16.99
N ASN A 160 -30.16 19.20 17.35
CA ASN A 160 -30.56 19.87 17.77
C ASN A 160 -31.13 20.78 18.15
N SER A 161 -31.47 21.22 18.41
CA SER A 161 -31.94 21.98 18.83
C SER A 161 -32.50 22.65 19.33
N PRO A 162 -32.88 23.16 19.67
CA PRO A 162 -33.35 23.78 20.23
C PRO A 162 -33.77 24.54 20.52
N PRO A 163 -34.17 24.87 20.83
CA PRO A 163 -34.57 25.50 21.28
C PRO A 163 -35.10 26.19 21.67
N GLY A 164 -35.19 26.22 21.77
CA GLY A 164 -36.05 26.82 22.33
C GLY A 164 -36.51 27.92 22.87
#